data_6310f0c35e447adaf5a291467b18a3b4
#
_entry.id   6310f0c35e447adaf5a291467b18a3b4
#
_cell.length_a   1.000
_cell.length_b   1.000
_cell.length_c   1.000
_cell.angle_alpha   90.00
_cell.angle_beta   90.00
_cell.angle_gamma   90.00
#
_symmetry.space_group_name_H-M   'P 1'
#
loop_
_entity.id
_entity.type
_entity.pdbx_description
1 polymer ?
#
loop_
_entity_poly.entity_id
_entity_poly.type
_entity_poly.pdbx_seq_one_letter_code
_entity_poly.pdbx_strand_id
1 'polypeptide(L)'
;MKARNIIAADGTQSESFAVARHIILRNFWEYYVEEPDENGITFGFVMGFENEWGSVDYNEIKPYIISEVKGTALDEVMAPAGYVWEDEDDE
;
A
#
# COMPACT_ATOMS: atom_id res chain seq x y z
N MET A 1 -0.27 -0.16 17.31
CA MET A 1 -0.33 -0.76 15.98
C MET A 1 0.98 -0.53 15.27
N LYS A 2 1.47 -1.56 14.63
CA LYS A 2 2.76 -1.51 13.97
C LYS A 2 2.62 -0.91 12.58
N ALA A 3 3.44 0.08 12.28
CA ALA A 3 3.47 0.63 10.94
C ALA A 3 4.36 -0.26 10.07
N ARG A 4 3.97 -0.46 8.82
CA ARG A 4 4.77 -1.21 7.87
C ARG A 4 5.08 -0.34 6.68
N ASN A 5 6.33 -0.30 6.33
CA ASN A 5 6.81 0.47 5.19
C ASN A 5 7.21 -0.48 4.07
N ILE A 6 7.17 0.01 2.85
CA ILE A 6 7.79 -0.72 1.74
C ILE A 6 8.95 0.11 1.24
N ILE A 7 10.05 -0.57 0.98
CA ILE A 7 11.24 0.08 0.45
C ILE A 7 11.74 -0.74 -0.73
N ALA A 8 12.43 -0.08 -1.64
CA ALA A 8 12.99 -0.77 -2.80
C ALA A 8 14.03 -1.78 -2.32
N ALA A 9 13.99 -2.98 -2.89
CA ALA A 9 14.89 -4.05 -2.48
C ALA A 9 16.35 -3.71 -2.73
N ASP A 10 16.62 -2.84 -3.70
CA ASP A 10 17.99 -2.45 -4.03
C ASP A 10 18.47 -1.24 -3.23
N GLY A 11 17.65 -0.75 -2.33
CA GLY A 11 18.04 0.35 -1.44
C GLY A 11 18.05 1.73 -2.07
N THR A 12 17.50 1.88 -3.26
CA THR A 12 17.53 3.17 -3.94
C THR A 12 16.48 4.15 -3.46
N GLN A 13 15.45 3.67 -2.82
CA GLN A 13 14.36 4.52 -2.34
C GLN A 13 14.83 5.28 -1.10
N SER A 14 14.74 6.59 -1.16
CA SER A 14 15.25 7.42 -0.07
C SER A 14 14.21 7.69 1.02
N GLU A 15 12.95 7.44 0.76
CA GLU A 15 11.89 7.69 1.72
C GLU A 15 11.13 6.42 2.01
N SER A 16 10.81 6.23 3.28
CA SER A 16 9.97 5.12 3.66
C SER A 16 8.52 5.55 3.58
N PHE A 17 7.63 4.55 3.55
CA PHE A 17 6.23 4.80 3.33
C PHE A 17 5.42 3.82 4.18
N ALA A 18 4.56 4.35 5.04
CA ALA A 18 3.79 3.53 5.97
C ALA A 18 2.51 3.04 5.30
N VAL A 19 2.48 1.76 5.01
CA VAL A 19 1.31 1.14 4.39
C VAL A 19 0.28 0.82 5.46
N ALA A 20 -0.93 1.31 5.26
CA ALA A 20 -2.04 1.01 6.17
C ALA A 20 -3.03 0.04 5.55
N ARG A 21 -3.11 0.00 4.23
CA ARG A 21 -4.07 -0.88 3.55
C ARG A 21 -3.48 -1.48 2.29
N HIS A 22 -3.82 -2.74 2.05
CA HIS A 22 -3.53 -3.42 0.80
C HIS A 22 -4.87 -3.70 0.13
N ILE A 23 -5.06 -3.21 -1.08
CA ILE A 23 -6.35 -3.25 -1.76
C ILE A 23 -6.18 -3.92 -3.12
N ILE A 24 -7.11 -4.80 -3.47
CA ILE A 24 -7.16 -5.41 -4.79
C ILE A 24 -8.51 -5.11 -5.41
N LEU A 25 -8.50 -4.63 -6.64
CA LEU A 25 -9.71 -4.32 -7.35
C LEU A 25 -10.12 -5.47 -8.26
N ARG A 26 -11.34 -5.37 -8.80
CA ARG A 26 -11.91 -6.41 -9.68
C ARG A 26 -11.07 -6.69 -10.91
N ASN A 27 -10.33 -5.69 -11.38
CA ASN A 27 -9.43 -5.86 -12.53
C ASN A 27 -8.03 -6.29 -12.10
N PHE A 28 -7.87 -6.64 -10.82
CA PHE A 28 -6.62 -7.12 -10.24
C PHE A 28 -5.54 -6.05 -10.07
N TRP A 29 -5.89 -4.78 -10.19
CA TRP A 29 -4.98 -3.73 -9.77
C TRP A 29 -4.79 -3.84 -8.26
N GLU A 30 -3.56 -3.57 -7.80
CA GLU A 30 -3.23 -3.65 -6.38
C GLU A 30 -2.72 -2.30 -5.91
N TYR A 31 -3.08 -1.99 -4.67
CA TYR A 31 -2.72 -0.72 -4.05
C TYR A 31 -2.11 -0.99 -2.68
N TYR A 32 -0.99 -0.35 -2.42
CA TYR A 32 -0.35 -0.36 -1.10
C TYR A 32 -0.34 1.10 -0.65
N VAL A 33 -1.29 1.48 0.19
CA VAL A 33 -1.57 2.89 0.45
C VAL A 33 -1.64 3.19 1.94
N GLU A 34 -1.48 4.47 2.25
CA GLU A 34 -1.69 4.96 3.60
C GLU A 34 -3.17 4.95 3.94
N GLU A 35 -3.48 5.26 5.21
CA GLU A 35 -4.87 5.40 5.62
C GLU A 35 -5.46 6.62 4.92
N PRO A 36 -6.60 6.47 4.24
CA PRO A 36 -7.21 7.63 3.56
C PRO A 36 -7.57 8.73 4.55
N ASP A 37 -7.44 9.97 4.11
CA ASP A 37 -7.79 11.11 4.94
C ASP A 37 -9.31 11.31 4.95
N GLU A 38 -9.75 12.38 5.60
CA GLU A 38 -11.19 12.63 5.76
C GLU A 38 -11.88 12.84 4.43
N ASN A 39 -11.17 13.19 3.38
CA ASN A 39 -11.73 13.36 2.06
C ASN A 39 -11.61 12.10 1.21
N GLY A 40 -11.05 11.05 1.77
CA GLY A 40 -10.88 9.80 1.04
C GLY A 40 -9.64 9.76 0.18
N ILE A 41 -8.74 10.72 0.34
CA ILE A 41 -7.52 10.77 -0.47
C ILE A 41 -6.40 10.06 0.27
N THR A 42 -5.68 9.22 -0.43
CA THR A 42 -4.53 8.55 0.13
C THR A 42 -3.38 8.60 -0.87
N PHE A 43 -2.25 8.07 -0.48
CA PHE A 43 -1.06 8.05 -1.31
C PHE A 43 -0.39 6.70 -1.18
N GLY A 44 0.18 6.22 -2.25
CA GLY A 44 0.93 4.98 -2.16
C GLY A 44 1.40 4.43 -3.48
N PHE A 45 1.67 3.13 -3.45
CA PHE A 45 2.19 2.40 -4.58
C PHE A 45 1.05 1.69 -5.28
N VAL A 46 0.93 1.91 -6.57
CA VAL A 46 -0.16 1.36 -7.38
C VAL A 46 0.43 0.44 -8.43
N MET A 47 -0.04 -0.80 -8.44
CA MET A 47 0.34 -1.78 -9.45
C MET A 47 -0.82 -1.93 -10.42
N GLY A 48 -0.77 -1.12 -11.48
CA GLY A 48 -1.79 -1.13 -12.52
C GLY A 48 -1.16 -1.51 -13.85
N PHE A 49 -1.42 -0.71 -14.87
CA PHE A 49 -0.73 -0.90 -16.14
C PHE A 49 0.78 -0.74 -15.95
N GLU A 50 1.15 0.19 -15.10
CA GLU A 50 2.53 0.40 -14.71
C GLU A 50 2.57 0.50 -13.20
N ASN A 51 3.72 0.21 -12.63
CA ASN A 51 3.90 0.32 -11.19
C ASN A 51 4.39 1.72 -10.89
N GLU A 52 3.65 2.47 -10.07
CA GLU A 52 4.02 3.85 -9.82
C GLU A 52 3.50 4.32 -8.47
N TRP A 53 4.11 5.38 -7.98
CA TRP A 53 3.67 6.04 -6.77
C TRP A 53 2.73 7.17 -7.13
N GLY A 54 1.69 7.36 -6.33
CA GLY A 54 0.77 8.46 -6.61
C GLY A 54 -0.35 8.54 -5.62
N SER A 55 -1.17 9.57 -5.79
CA SER A 55 -2.35 9.78 -4.97
C SER A 55 -3.50 8.94 -5.50
N VAL A 56 -4.34 8.48 -4.58
CA VAL A 56 -5.47 7.62 -4.90
C VAL A 56 -6.71 8.17 -4.21
N ASP A 57 -7.80 8.24 -4.95
CA ASP A 57 -9.10 8.59 -4.37
C ASP A 57 -9.78 7.29 -3.97
N TYR A 58 -9.75 7.00 -2.67
CA TYR A 58 -10.31 5.76 -2.14
C TYR A 58 -11.79 5.63 -2.48
N ASN A 59 -12.52 6.74 -2.44
CA ASN A 59 -13.96 6.70 -2.71
C ASN A 59 -14.24 6.32 -4.16
N GLU A 60 -13.33 6.64 -5.06
CA GLU A 60 -13.48 6.30 -6.47
C GLU A 60 -13.28 4.81 -6.71
N ILE A 61 -12.33 4.20 -6.01
CA ILE A 61 -12.04 2.79 -6.23
C ILE A 61 -12.89 1.87 -5.36
N LYS A 62 -13.51 2.41 -4.33
CA LYS A 62 -14.22 1.60 -3.34
C LYS A 62 -15.25 0.65 -3.95
N PRO A 63 -16.05 1.05 -4.94
CA PRO A 63 -17.04 0.13 -5.52
C PRO A 63 -16.44 -1.07 -6.23
N TYR A 64 -15.15 -1.03 -6.54
CA TYR A 64 -14.49 -2.08 -7.31
C TYR A 64 -13.59 -2.97 -6.47
N ILE A 65 -13.56 -2.75 -5.16
CA ILE A 65 -12.67 -3.50 -4.28
C ILE A 65 -13.20 -4.92 -4.09
N ILE A 66 -12.33 -5.90 -4.31
CA ILE A 66 -12.66 -7.29 -4.01
C ILE A 66 -11.89 -7.80 -2.79
N SER A 67 -10.83 -7.11 -2.40
CA SER A 67 -10.07 -7.50 -1.22
C SER A 67 -9.44 -6.25 -0.60
N GLU A 68 -9.60 -6.11 0.69
CA GLU A 68 -9.00 -4.99 1.40
C GLU A 68 -8.49 -5.51 2.75
N VAL A 69 -7.19 -5.40 2.94
CA VAL A 69 -6.51 -5.90 4.13
C VAL A 69 -5.89 -4.73 4.86
N LYS A 70 -6.06 -4.68 6.17
CA LYS A 70 -5.50 -3.60 6.97
C LYS A 70 -5.14 -4.12 8.36
N GLY A 71 -4.38 -3.29 9.08
CA GLY A 71 -3.96 -3.65 10.43
C GLY A 71 -2.98 -4.80 10.43
N THR A 72 -3.09 -5.65 11.45
CA THR A 72 -2.16 -6.76 11.60
C THR A 72 -2.29 -7.78 10.49
N ALA A 73 -3.42 -7.81 9.78
CA ALA A 73 -3.57 -8.73 8.67
C ALA A 73 -2.60 -8.43 7.54
N LEU A 74 -2.03 -7.24 7.51
CA LEU A 74 -1.01 -6.90 6.52
C LEU A 74 0.24 -7.75 6.66
N ASP A 75 0.44 -8.35 7.82
CA ASP A 75 1.62 -9.21 8.03
C ASP A 75 1.66 -10.39 7.09
N GLU A 76 0.51 -10.77 6.52
CA GLU A 76 0.44 -11.92 5.64
C GLU A 76 0.43 -11.52 4.16
N VAL A 77 0.54 -10.24 3.88
CA VAL A 77 0.53 -9.74 2.51
C VAL A 77 1.96 -9.69 2.00
N MET A 78 2.16 -10.14 0.76
CA MET A 78 3.48 -10.08 0.15
C MET A 78 3.77 -8.67 -0.33
N ALA A 79 5.04 -8.26 -0.20
CA ALA A 79 5.45 -6.96 -0.73
C ALA A 79 5.38 -6.98 -2.25
N PRO A 80 5.21 -5.82 -2.88
CA PRO A 80 5.20 -5.76 -4.34
C PRO A 80 6.54 -6.19 -4.92
N ALA A 81 6.53 -6.64 -6.16
CA ALA A 81 7.75 -7.06 -6.83
C ALA A 81 8.77 -5.92 -6.85
N GLY A 82 10.01 -6.23 -6.46
CA GLY A 82 11.07 -5.24 -6.40
C GLY A 82 11.12 -4.47 -5.10
N TYR A 83 10.25 -4.81 -4.15
CA TYR A 83 10.18 -4.12 -2.86
C TYR A 83 10.21 -5.14 -1.74
N VAL A 84 10.52 -4.67 -0.55
CA VAL A 84 10.48 -5.50 0.66
C VAL A 84 9.77 -4.72 1.74
N TRP A 85 9.19 -5.45 2.69
CA TRP A 85 8.61 -4.83 3.87
C TRP A 85 9.71 -4.43 4.83
N GLU A 86 9.55 -3.24 5.39
CA GLU A 86 10.42 -2.79 6.47
C GLU A 86 9.54 -2.48 7.65
N ASP A 87 9.50 -3.38 8.62
CA ASP A 87 8.69 -3.16 9.81
C ASP A 87 9.37 -2.18 10.71
N GLU A 88 8.57 -1.28 11.26
CA GLU A 88 9.09 -0.38 12.25
C GLU A 88 9.31 -1.16 13.52
N ASP A 89 10.52 -1.09 14.04
CA ASP A 89 10.87 -1.81 15.24
C ASP A 89 10.89 -0.84 16.40
N ASP A 90 9.93 -0.97 17.28
CA ASP A 90 9.79 -0.05 18.38
C ASP A 90 10.14 -0.70 19.71
N GLU A 91 11.06 -1.53 19.70
CA GLU A 91 11.62 -2.22 20.86
C GLU A 91 11.85 -1.36 22.06
#